data_f53e742ff21979d32bce71eca4c33b9e
#
_entry.id   f53e742ff21979d32bce71eca4c33b9e
#
_cell.length_a   1.000
_cell.length_b   1.000
_cell.length_c   1.000
_cell.angle_alpha   90.00
_cell.angle_beta   90.00
_cell.angle_gamma   90.00
#
_symmetry.space_group_name_H-M   'P 1'
#
loop_
_entity.id
_entity.type
_entity.pdbx_description
1 polymer ?
#
loop_
_entity_poly.entity_id
_entity_poly.type
_entity_poly.pdbx_seq_one_letter_code
_entity_poly.pdbx_strand_id
1 'polypeptide(L)'
;MSALANEPAVILIIDNDPIMLTGIAAVLNMSGYECHCARDSAAATKAVQTLALDLIICDVDLGPHSGLELCSQLRQLPGVDDVPMMFISSSQTPDIVRRSHAAGGSYYLRKPFDPNVLIELVGKALWMPHLVQSRVAAVPEAFKVEMPRVNEVPPVPVIPRSNLRHALSGIRIPQTNA
;
A
#
# COMPACT_ATOMS: atom_id res chain seq x y z
N MET A 1 8.18 20.32 -30.88
CA MET A 1 7.77 20.12 -29.48
C MET A 1 7.15 18.74 -29.42
N SER A 2 7.94 17.73 -29.03
CA SER A 2 7.46 16.35 -28.92
C SER A 2 6.65 16.29 -27.61
N ALA A 3 5.32 16.13 -27.74
CA ALA A 3 4.48 15.72 -26.62
C ALA A 3 4.97 14.32 -26.23
N LEU A 4 5.57 14.18 -25.07
CA LEU A 4 5.75 12.90 -24.42
C LEU A 4 4.33 12.35 -24.24
N ALA A 5 3.90 11.46 -25.14
CA ALA A 5 2.69 10.69 -24.95
C ALA A 5 2.89 9.96 -23.61
N ASN A 6 2.11 10.35 -22.62
CA ASN A 6 2.11 9.68 -21.32
C ASN A 6 1.54 8.30 -21.61
N GLU A 7 2.40 7.28 -21.65
CA GLU A 7 1.95 5.89 -21.85
C GLU A 7 0.94 5.54 -20.74
N PRO A 8 -0.15 4.83 -21.08
CA PRO A 8 -1.13 4.45 -20.08
C PRO A 8 -0.48 3.56 -19.03
N ALA A 9 -0.82 3.77 -17.76
CA ALA A 9 -0.35 2.90 -16.69
C ALA A 9 -0.91 1.48 -16.88
N VAL A 10 -0.04 0.48 -16.71
CA VAL A 10 -0.32 -0.93 -16.94
C VAL A 10 -0.76 -1.61 -15.65
N ILE A 11 -1.97 -2.15 -15.63
CA ILE A 11 -2.60 -2.74 -14.46
C ILE A 11 -2.85 -4.22 -14.68
N LEU A 12 -2.35 -5.08 -13.79
CA LEU A 12 -2.70 -6.49 -13.75
C LEU A 12 -3.88 -6.71 -12.80
N ILE A 13 -4.95 -7.33 -13.30
CA ILE A 13 -6.13 -7.69 -12.54
C ILE A 13 -6.18 -9.20 -12.39
N ILE A 14 -6.25 -9.69 -11.15
CA ILE A 14 -6.26 -11.12 -10.80
C ILE A 14 -7.56 -11.45 -10.07
N ASP A 15 -8.41 -12.23 -10.70
CA ASP A 15 -9.68 -12.69 -10.13
C ASP A 15 -10.10 -13.99 -10.85
N ASN A 16 -10.64 -14.97 -10.14
CA ASN A 16 -11.12 -16.21 -10.76
C ASN A 16 -12.51 -16.05 -11.42
N ASP A 17 -13.24 -14.97 -11.11
CA ASP A 17 -14.53 -14.65 -11.72
C ASP A 17 -14.32 -13.85 -13.04
N PRO A 18 -14.70 -14.44 -14.19
CA PRO A 18 -14.55 -13.77 -15.49
C PRO A 18 -15.44 -12.51 -15.63
N ILE A 19 -16.57 -12.46 -14.92
CA ILE A 19 -17.46 -11.29 -14.96
C ILE A 19 -16.80 -10.13 -14.23
N MET A 20 -16.21 -10.38 -13.05
CA MET A 20 -15.45 -9.39 -12.30
C MET A 20 -14.25 -8.88 -13.08
N LEU A 21 -13.45 -9.78 -13.66
CA LEU A 21 -12.32 -9.39 -14.52
C LEU A 21 -12.74 -8.45 -15.64
N THR A 22 -13.79 -8.84 -16.38
CA THR A 22 -14.29 -8.04 -17.51
C THR A 22 -14.83 -6.70 -17.04
N GLY A 23 -15.58 -6.67 -15.93
CA GLY A 23 -16.16 -5.46 -15.37
C GLY A 23 -15.10 -4.46 -14.90
N ILE A 24 -14.13 -4.92 -14.12
CA ILE A 24 -13.03 -4.09 -13.62
C ILE A 24 -12.18 -3.56 -14.79
N ALA A 25 -11.79 -4.45 -15.73
CA ALA A 25 -10.99 -4.06 -16.88
C ALA A 25 -11.73 -3.04 -17.77
N ALA A 26 -13.03 -3.20 -18.01
CA ALA A 26 -13.80 -2.25 -18.79
C ALA A 26 -13.82 -0.85 -18.14
N VAL A 27 -14.08 -0.76 -16.84
CA VAL A 27 -14.11 0.50 -16.09
C VAL A 27 -12.75 1.20 -16.15
N LEU A 28 -11.67 0.46 -15.92
CA LEU A 28 -10.32 1.05 -15.89
C LEU A 28 -9.80 1.39 -17.29
N ASN A 29 -10.08 0.58 -18.33
CA ASN A 29 -9.75 0.91 -19.70
C ASN A 29 -10.47 2.18 -20.18
N MET A 30 -11.75 2.35 -19.82
CA MET A 30 -12.50 3.59 -20.10
C MET A 30 -11.92 4.81 -19.39
N SER A 31 -11.20 4.59 -18.28
CA SER A 31 -10.51 5.64 -17.53
C SER A 31 -9.07 5.90 -18.03
N GLY A 32 -8.65 5.25 -19.11
CA GLY A 32 -7.35 5.50 -19.77
C GLY A 32 -6.20 4.62 -19.26
N TYR A 33 -6.47 3.56 -18.52
CA TYR A 33 -5.46 2.58 -18.08
C TYR A 33 -5.35 1.42 -19.09
N GLU A 34 -4.22 0.75 -19.12
CA GLU A 34 -4.03 -0.52 -19.85
C GLU A 34 -4.21 -1.69 -18.87
N CYS A 35 -5.19 -2.56 -19.13
CA CYS A 35 -5.53 -3.65 -18.21
C CYS A 35 -5.22 -5.01 -18.80
N HIS A 36 -4.51 -5.84 -18.02
CA HIS A 36 -4.26 -7.24 -18.28
C HIS A 36 -4.97 -8.10 -17.22
N CYS A 37 -5.59 -9.20 -17.64
CA CYS A 37 -6.39 -10.05 -16.77
C CYS A 37 -5.73 -11.42 -16.59
N ALA A 38 -5.67 -11.90 -15.34
CA ALA A 38 -5.22 -13.24 -14.99
C ALA A 38 -6.31 -13.95 -14.16
N ARG A 39 -6.66 -15.18 -14.53
CA ARG A 39 -7.70 -15.95 -13.84
C ARG A 39 -7.16 -16.91 -12.79
N ASP A 40 -5.86 -17.09 -12.77
CA ASP A 40 -5.17 -18.02 -11.87
C ASP A 40 -3.72 -17.57 -11.61
N SER A 41 -3.07 -18.27 -10.70
CA SER A 41 -1.69 -17.98 -10.29
C SER A 41 -0.67 -18.14 -11.42
N ALA A 42 -0.88 -19.09 -12.34
CA ALA A 42 0.04 -19.32 -13.45
C ALA A 42 -0.02 -18.18 -14.46
N ALA A 43 -1.23 -17.72 -14.81
CA ALA A 43 -1.43 -16.55 -15.67
C ALA A 43 -0.88 -15.27 -15.03
N ALA A 44 -1.10 -15.08 -13.73
CA ALA A 44 -0.57 -13.94 -12.99
C ALA A 44 0.96 -13.93 -12.97
N THR A 45 1.60 -15.05 -12.67
CA THR A 45 3.06 -15.19 -12.67
C THR A 45 3.66 -14.90 -14.05
N LYS A 46 3.04 -15.42 -15.11
CA LYS A 46 3.46 -15.14 -16.49
C LYS A 46 3.35 -13.65 -16.83
N ALA A 47 2.25 -13.00 -16.45
CA ALA A 47 2.05 -11.57 -16.70
C ALA A 47 3.13 -10.73 -16.02
N VAL A 48 3.43 -11.01 -14.75
CA VAL A 48 4.48 -10.32 -13.99
C VAL A 48 5.86 -10.47 -14.61
N GLN A 49 6.15 -11.61 -15.23
CA GLN A 49 7.46 -11.86 -15.88
C GLN A 49 7.59 -11.20 -17.25
N THR A 50 6.49 -10.79 -17.88
CA THR A 50 6.47 -10.29 -19.26
C THR A 50 6.07 -8.83 -19.40
N LEU A 51 5.45 -8.26 -18.39
CA LEU A 51 4.92 -6.89 -18.40
C LEU A 51 5.63 -6.02 -17.36
N ALA A 52 5.87 -4.77 -17.72
CA ALA A 52 6.22 -3.74 -16.75
C ALA A 52 4.92 -3.21 -16.13
N LEU A 53 4.64 -3.60 -14.89
CA LEU A 53 3.39 -3.30 -14.21
C LEU A 53 3.52 -2.07 -13.32
N ASP A 54 2.49 -1.23 -13.31
CA ASP A 54 2.37 -0.06 -12.43
C ASP A 54 1.47 -0.34 -11.22
N LEU A 55 0.56 -1.33 -11.32
CA LEU A 55 -0.35 -1.72 -10.23
C LEU A 55 -0.80 -3.17 -10.40
N ILE A 56 -0.95 -3.88 -9.29
CA ILE A 56 -1.61 -5.19 -9.23
C ILE A 56 -2.89 -5.06 -8.42
N ILE A 57 -4.01 -5.49 -8.98
CA ILE A 57 -5.31 -5.61 -8.31
C ILE A 57 -5.60 -7.10 -8.18
N CYS A 58 -5.81 -7.61 -6.97
CA CYS A 58 -5.99 -9.04 -6.73
C CYS A 58 -7.20 -9.33 -5.83
N ASP A 59 -8.06 -10.25 -6.25
CA ASP A 59 -9.04 -10.82 -5.33
C ASP A 59 -8.32 -11.63 -4.24
N VAL A 60 -8.79 -11.49 -3.01
CA VAL A 60 -8.28 -12.28 -1.88
C VAL A 60 -8.67 -13.74 -2.00
N ASP A 61 -9.82 -14.03 -2.61
CA ASP A 61 -10.36 -15.38 -2.77
C ASP A 61 -10.29 -15.83 -4.23
N LEU A 62 -9.26 -16.59 -4.57
CA LEU A 62 -9.06 -17.18 -5.89
C LEU A 62 -9.51 -18.65 -5.96
N GLY A 63 -10.51 -19.03 -5.15
CA GLY A 63 -11.02 -20.40 -5.06
C GLY A 63 -10.11 -21.26 -4.17
N PRO A 64 -9.39 -22.25 -4.71
CA PRO A 64 -8.53 -23.13 -3.91
C PRO A 64 -7.26 -22.41 -3.40
N HIS A 65 -6.98 -21.22 -3.90
CA HIS A 65 -5.77 -20.45 -3.59
C HIS A 65 -6.12 -19.12 -2.94
N SER A 66 -5.24 -18.65 -2.07
CA SER A 66 -5.34 -17.31 -1.47
C SER A 66 -4.63 -16.28 -2.35
N GLY A 67 -5.35 -15.21 -2.75
CA GLY A 67 -4.76 -14.08 -3.44
C GLY A 67 -3.69 -13.37 -2.59
N LEU A 68 -3.82 -13.40 -1.26
CA LEU A 68 -2.81 -12.86 -0.35
C LEU A 68 -1.48 -13.62 -0.44
N GLU A 69 -1.56 -14.95 -0.46
CA GLU A 69 -0.37 -15.80 -0.60
C GLU A 69 0.26 -15.64 -1.98
N LEU A 70 -0.56 -15.62 -3.04
CA LEU A 70 -0.10 -15.36 -4.40
C LEU A 70 0.65 -14.02 -4.49
N CYS A 71 0.08 -12.95 -4.00
CA CYS A 71 0.71 -11.62 -4.04
C CYS A 71 2.00 -11.57 -3.22
N SER A 72 2.07 -12.28 -2.08
CA SER A 72 3.30 -12.42 -1.30
C SER A 72 4.41 -13.15 -2.08
N GLN A 73 4.05 -14.14 -2.90
CA GLN A 73 4.98 -14.85 -3.80
C GLN A 73 5.40 -13.97 -4.98
N LEU A 74 4.44 -13.28 -5.63
CA LEU A 74 4.73 -12.39 -6.75
C LEU A 74 5.70 -11.27 -6.35
N ARG A 75 5.58 -10.74 -5.12
CA ARG A 75 6.49 -9.71 -4.60
C ARG A 75 7.95 -10.14 -4.52
N GLN A 76 8.24 -11.44 -4.49
CA GLN A 76 9.60 -11.96 -4.50
C GLN A 76 10.22 -12.02 -5.91
N LEU A 77 9.42 -11.76 -6.96
CA LEU A 77 9.89 -11.77 -8.33
C LEU A 77 10.54 -10.43 -8.69
N PRO A 78 11.60 -10.44 -9.52
CA PRO A 78 12.25 -9.20 -9.96
C PRO A 78 11.26 -8.23 -10.63
N GLY A 79 11.34 -6.95 -10.28
CA GLY A 79 10.52 -5.89 -10.86
C GLY A 79 9.13 -5.73 -10.26
N VAL A 80 8.79 -6.47 -9.19
CA VAL A 80 7.49 -6.39 -8.49
C VAL A 80 7.60 -5.84 -7.07
N ASP A 81 8.80 -5.77 -6.54
CA ASP A 81 9.10 -5.33 -5.17
C ASP A 81 8.52 -3.95 -4.84
N ASP A 82 8.51 -3.01 -5.79
CA ASP A 82 7.97 -1.66 -5.62
C ASP A 82 6.58 -1.45 -6.24
N VAL A 83 6.01 -2.45 -6.93
CA VAL A 83 4.69 -2.34 -7.55
C VAL A 83 3.61 -2.30 -6.46
N PRO A 84 2.77 -1.25 -6.39
CA PRO A 84 1.67 -1.21 -5.44
C PRO A 84 0.68 -2.34 -5.69
N MET A 85 0.11 -2.86 -4.58
CA MET A 85 -0.89 -3.92 -4.65
C MET A 85 -2.17 -3.46 -3.98
N MET A 86 -3.30 -3.68 -4.65
CA MET A 86 -4.64 -3.45 -4.13
C MET A 86 -5.36 -4.78 -4.01
N PHE A 87 -5.93 -5.06 -2.83
CA PHE A 87 -6.77 -6.24 -2.65
C PHE A 87 -8.26 -5.90 -2.75
N ILE A 88 -9.00 -6.77 -3.43
CA ILE A 88 -10.46 -6.72 -3.48
C ILE A 88 -10.99 -7.98 -2.83
N SER A 89 -12.09 -7.91 -2.07
CA SER A 89 -12.66 -9.09 -1.43
C SER A 89 -14.13 -8.93 -1.05
N SER A 90 -14.89 -9.99 -1.15
CA SER A 90 -16.23 -10.13 -0.55
C SER A 90 -16.17 -10.63 0.90
N SER A 91 -15.02 -11.02 1.41
CA SER A 91 -14.84 -11.52 2.77
C SER A 91 -15.24 -10.49 3.82
N GLN A 92 -15.94 -10.95 4.85
CA GLN A 92 -16.35 -10.16 6.01
C GLN A 92 -15.51 -10.47 7.26
N THR A 93 -14.40 -11.20 7.10
CA THR A 93 -13.51 -11.54 8.20
C THR A 93 -12.92 -10.27 8.83
N PRO A 94 -13.01 -10.09 10.16
CA PRO A 94 -12.59 -8.84 10.82
C PRO A 94 -11.12 -8.47 10.59
N ASP A 95 -10.27 -9.45 10.34
CA ASP A 95 -8.83 -9.29 10.17
C ASP A 95 -8.35 -9.18 8.72
N ILE A 96 -9.28 -9.21 7.74
CA ILE A 96 -8.91 -9.27 6.32
C ILE A 96 -8.08 -8.07 5.87
N VAL A 97 -8.40 -6.87 6.36
CA VAL A 97 -7.64 -5.65 6.03
C VAL A 97 -6.21 -5.74 6.58
N ARG A 98 -6.06 -6.20 7.83
CA ARG A 98 -4.73 -6.41 8.44
C ARG A 98 -3.92 -7.45 7.67
N ARG A 99 -4.54 -8.57 7.27
CA ARG A 99 -3.90 -9.62 6.47
C ARG A 99 -3.50 -9.11 5.09
N SER A 100 -4.33 -8.29 4.45
CA SER A 100 -4.02 -7.65 3.18
C SER A 100 -2.79 -6.76 3.29
N HIS A 101 -2.67 -5.95 4.33
CA HIS A 101 -1.48 -5.15 4.60
C HIS A 101 -0.24 -6.03 4.87
N ALA A 102 -0.38 -7.10 5.65
CA ALA A 102 0.72 -8.03 5.91
C ALA A 102 1.21 -8.75 4.65
N ALA A 103 0.35 -8.95 3.65
CA ALA A 103 0.69 -9.47 2.32
C ALA A 103 1.31 -8.41 1.38
N GLY A 104 1.54 -7.19 1.87
CA GLY A 104 2.13 -6.10 1.09
C GLY A 104 1.12 -5.24 0.34
N GLY A 105 -0.18 -5.35 0.63
CA GLY A 105 -1.22 -4.52 0.05
C GLY A 105 -1.17 -3.09 0.57
N SER A 106 -1.19 -2.13 -0.35
CA SER A 106 -1.29 -0.71 -0.03
C SER A 106 -2.75 -0.26 0.13
N TYR A 107 -3.66 -0.96 -0.54
CA TYR A 107 -5.08 -0.64 -0.57
C TYR A 107 -5.94 -1.88 -0.46
N TYR A 108 -7.15 -1.70 0.09
CA TYR A 108 -8.18 -2.73 0.20
C TYR A 108 -9.54 -2.16 -0.22
N LEU A 109 -10.28 -2.90 -1.06
CA LEU A 109 -11.61 -2.53 -1.51
C LEU A 109 -12.58 -3.69 -1.30
N ARG A 110 -13.69 -3.42 -0.62
CA ARG A 110 -14.70 -4.45 -0.34
C ARG A 110 -15.71 -4.55 -1.48
N LYS A 111 -16.02 -5.80 -1.89
CA LYS A 111 -17.13 -6.11 -2.81
C LYS A 111 -18.47 -6.12 -2.04
N PRO A 112 -19.58 -5.61 -2.59
CA PRO A 112 -19.66 -4.83 -3.83
C PRO A 112 -19.14 -3.40 -3.63
N PHE A 113 -18.60 -2.79 -4.68
CA PHE A 113 -18.05 -1.43 -4.66
C PHE A 113 -18.59 -0.58 -5.80
N ASP A 114 -18.57 0.73 -5.59
CA ASP A 114 -18.83 1.71 -6.65
C ASP A 114 -17.62 1.79 -7.59
N PRO A 115 -17.82 1.71 -8.93
CA PRO A 115 -16.74 1.88 -9.90
C PRO A 115 -15.93 3.17 -9.74
N ASN A 116 -16.55 4.27 -9.32
CA ASN A 116 -15.84 5.52 -9.08
C ASN A 116 -14.86 5.43 -7.92
N VAL A 117 -15.20 4.68 -6.86
CA VAL A 117 -14.30 4.41 -5.74
C VAL A 117 -13.10 3.59 -6.18
N LEU A 118 -13.31 2.60 -7.06
CA LEU A 118 -12.20 1.83 -7.66
C LEU A 118 -11.25 2.75 -8.44
N ILE A 119 -11.79 3.60 -9.33
CA ILE A 119 -10.98 4.54 -10.14
C ILE A 119 -10.20 5.49 -9.23
N GLU A 120 -10.83 6.03 -8.19
CA GLU A 120 -10.17 6.94 -7.24
C GLU A 120 -9.01 6.24 -6.51
N LEU A 121 -9.21 5.01 -6.02
CA LEU A 121 -8.17 4.25 -5.33
C LEU A 121 -7.02 3.85 -6.26
N VAL A 122 -7.31 3.48 -7.50
CA VAL A 122 -6.31 3.21 -8.54
C VAL A 122 -5.47 4.46 -8.81
N GLY A 123 -6.11 5.61 -9.00
CA GLY A 123 -5.41 6.88 -9.15
C GLY A 123 -4.48 7.19 -7.98
N LYS A 124 -4.94 7.00 -6.74
CA LYS A 124 -4.12 7.18 -5.53
C LYS A 124 -2.95 6.19 -5.48
N ALA A 125 -3.18 4.91 -5.83
CA ALA A 125 -2.15 3.89 -5.82
C ALA A 125 -1.03 4.19 -6.81
N LEU A 126 -1.36 4.66 -8.00
CA LEU A 126 -0.41 5.02 -9.05
C LEU A 126 0.34 6.33 -8.76
N TRP A 127 -0.27 7.24 -7.99
CA TRP A 127 0.33 8.54 -7.70
C TRP A 127 1.30 8.51 -6.51
N MET A 128 1.09 7.64 -5.52
CA MET A 128 1.91 7.54 -4.30
C MET A 128 3.38 7.20 -4.56
N PRO A 129 3.76 6.27 -5.46
CA PRO A 129 5.16 5.99 -5.75
C PRO A 129 5.95 7.22 -6.23
N HIS A 130 5.32 8.05 -7.05
CA HIS A 130 5.95 9.28 -7.55
C HIS A 130 6.20 10.32 -6.47
N LEU A 131 5.34 10.39 -5.45
CA LEU A 131 5.55 11.30 -4.29
C LEU A 131 6.73 10.87 -3.43
N VAL A 132 6.90 9.57 -3.20
CA VAL A 132 8.02 9.04 -2.41
C VAL A 132 9.34 9.27 -3.14
N GLN A 133 9.40 8.98 -4.44
CA GLN A 133 10.59 9.24 -5.28
C GLN A 133 10.93 10.73 -5.35
N SER A 134 9.94 11.60 -5.51
CA SER A 134 10.13 13.06 -5.54
C SER A 134 10.67 13.60 -4.21
N ARG A 135 10.23 13.06 -3.08
CA ARG A 135 10.73 13.47 -1.75
C ARG A 135 12.16 13.00 -1.50
N VAL A 136 12.51 11.79 -1.93
CA VAL A 136 13.87 11.26 -1.81
C VAL A 136 14.85 12.04 -2.71
N ALA A 137 14.43 12.40 -3.92
CA ALA A 137 15.24 13.19 -4.85
C ALA A 137 15.38 14.66 -4.42
N ALA A 138 14.48 15.20 -3.61
CA ALA A 138 14.46 16.59 -3.16
C ALA A 138 15.21 16.83 -1.82
N VAL A 139 15.76 15.80 -1.17
CA VAL A 139 16.61 15.99 0.02
C VAL A 139 18.03 16.36 -0.44
N PRO A 140 18.46 17.63 -0.26
CA PRO A 140 19.82 18.02 -0.57
C PRO A 140 20.82 17.16 0.23
N GLU A 141 21.93 16.77 -0.38
CA GLU A 141 22.97 15.98 0.32
C GLU A 141 23.48 16.60 1.62
N ALA A 142 23.36 17.91 1.75
CA ALA A 142 23.66 18.65 2.98
C ALA A 142 22.82 18.27 4.20
N PHE A 143 21.72 17.54 4.03
CA PHE A 143 20.82 17.07 5.11
C PHE A 143 20.97 15.56 5.42
N LYS A 144 21.98 14.89 4.88
CA LYS A 144 22.38 13.58 5.41
C LYS A 144 23.03 13.79 6.78
N VAL A 145 22.19 13.90 7.80
CA VAL A 145 22.64 13.84 9.19
C VAL A 145 23.17 12.44 9.40
N GLU A 146 24.49 12.29 9.53
CA GLU A 146 25.08 11.04 10.00
C GLU A 146 24.44 10.71 11.35
N MET A 147 23.68 9.65 11.38
CA MET A 147 23.13 9.12 12.64
C MET A 147 24.33 8.77 13.54
N PRO A 148 24.45 9.35 14.74
CA PRO A 148 25.53 9.01 15.64
C PRO A 148 25.47 7.49 15.94
N ARG A 149 26.64 6.85 15.92
CA ARG A 149 26.74 5.42 16.24
C ARG A 149 26.20 5.20 17.65
N VAL A 150 25.49 4.11 17.85
CA VAL A 150 24.77 3.76 19.09
C VAL A 150 25.64 3.84 20.37
N ASN A 151 26.97 3.85 20.21
CA ASN A 151 27.93 3.96 21.32
C ASN A 151 28.27 5.39 21.76
N GLU A 152 27.71 6.42 21.10
CA GLU A 152 28.00 7.84 21.39
C GLU A 152 26.83 8.58 22.06
N VAL A 153 25.79 7.85 22.47
CA VAL A 153 24.69 8.47 23.22
C VAL A 153 25.17 8.73 24.63
N PRO A 154 25.31 9.98 25.07
CA PRO A 154 25.70 10.29 26.43
C PRO A 154 24.64 9.74 27.40
N PRO A 155 25.05 9.27 28.60
CA PRO A 155 24.11 8.70 29.56
C PRO A 155 23.04 9.75 29.94
N VAL A 156 21.78 9.34 29.85
CA VAL A 156 20.64 10.17 30.26
C VAL A 156 20.83 10.54 31.73
N PRO A 157 20.79 11.84 32.11
CA PRO A 157 20.94 12.23 33.51
C PRO A 157 19.83 11.60 34.35
N VAL A 158 20.23 10.77 35.32
CA VAL A 158 19.32 10.16 36.28
C VAL A 158 18.86 11.24 37.26
N ILE A 159 17.60 11.66 37.15
CA ILE A 159 17.01 12.60 38.12
C ILE A 159 16.81 11.86 39.44
N PRO A 160 17.41 12.31 40.56
CA PRO A 160 17.24 11.69 41.85
C PRO A 160 15.77 11.74 42.28
N ARG A 161 15.27 10.62 42.81
CA ARG A 161 13.87 10.49 43.28
C ARG A 161 13.43 11.50 44.33
N SER A 162 14.38 12.19 45.00
CA SER A 162 14.12 13.23 45.97
C SER A 162 13.44 14.46 45.40
N ASN A 163 13.60 14.77 44.13
CA ASN A 163 13.03 15.97 43.53
C ASN A 163 11.62 15.80 42.93
N LEU A 164 11.08 14.57 42.92
CA LEU A 164 9.72 14.32 42.40
C LEU A 164 8.61 14.74 43.42
N ARG A 165 8.93 14.89 44.73
CA ARG A 165 7.92 15.24 45.74
C ARG A 165 7.52 16.73 45.74
N HIS A 166 8.36 17.61 45.19
CA HIS A 166 8.05 19.04 45.12
C HIS A 166 7.32 19.47 43.84
N ALA A 167 7.33 18.66 42.80
CA ALA A 167 6.68 19.01 41.53
C ALA A 167 5.16 18.77 41.52
N LEU A 168 4.64 17.98 42.48
CA LEU A 168 3.21 17.60 42.51
C LEU A 168 2.38 18.40 43.52
N SER A 169 2.96 19.30 44.30
CA SER A 169 2.23 20.10 45.31
C SER A 169 1.52 21.34 44.74
N GLY A 170 1.61 21.61 43.45
CA GLY A 170 1.04 22.79 42.78
C GLY A 170 -0.20 22.55 41.93
N ILE A 171 -0.67 21.30 41.75
CA ILE A 171 -1.82 21.01 40.89
C ILE A 171 -3.11 21.05 41.74
N ARG A 172 -3.80 22.19 41.70
CA ARG A 172 -5.17 22.35 42.24
C ARG A 172 -6.15 21.75 41.24
N ILE A 173 -6.77 20.63 41.59
CA ILE A 173 -7.88 20.06 40.84
C ILE A 173 -9.14 20.87 41.15
N PRO A 174 -9.84 21.46 40.15
CA PRO A 174 -11.13 22.10 40.44
C PRO A 174 -12.16 21.05 40.82
N GLN A 175 -12.81 21.27 41.97
CA GLN A 175 -13.95 20.47 42.39
C GLN A 175 -15.17 20.83 41.55
N THR A 176 -15.69 19.88 40.79
CA THR A 176 -17.02 19.99 40.15
C THR A 176 -18.08 19.74 41.21
N ASN A 177 -18.81 20.79 41.57
CA ASN A 177 -20.04 20.65 42.32
C ASN A 177 -21.14 20.04 41.43
N ALA A 178 -21.81 19.02 41.99
CA ALA A 178 -23.02 18.40 41.46
C ALA A 178 -24.21 19.37 41.45
#